data_a9873a8c206fea904f9588514535df75
#
_entry.id   a9873a8c206fea904f9588514535df75
#
_cell.length_a   1.000
_cell.length_b   1.000
_cell.length_c   1.000
_cell.angle_alpha   90.00
_cell.angle_beta   90.00
_cell.angle_gamma   90.00
#
_symmetry.space_group_name_H-M   'P 1'
#
loop_
_entity.id
_entity.type
_entity.pdbx_description
1 polymer ?
#
loop_
_entity_poly.entity_id
_entity_poly.type
_entity_poly.pdbx_seq_one_letter_code
_entity_poly.pdbx_strand_id
1 'polypeptide(L)'
;WDERTQLTTFLDYARGTTRAKCEGISGENARKALLPGSPLMTVSGIVNHLRWVEYYWFQVIFLGEEDLAPMTDEDPDREMRIAVDFPLTQLLDEYAEQSARYRELVAANDLDKRSRGTIRNGLHVDLRWILLH
;
A
#
# COMPACT_ATOMS: atom_id res chain seq x y z
N TRP A 1 3.18 2.72 -25.58
CA TRP A 1 3.64 3.23 -24.28
C TRP A 1 5.05 2.75 -23.98
N ASP A 2 5.86 3.63 -23.40
CA ASP A 2 7.13 3.23 -22.83
C ASP A 2 6.94 2.44 -21.51
N GLU A 3 8.01 1.82 -21.04
CA GLU A 3 7.97 0.99 -19.83
C GLU A 3 7.47 1.75 -18.61
N ARG A 4 7.98 2.97 -18.38
CA ARG A 4 7.56 3.81 -17.24
C ARG A 4 6.06 4.06 -17.26
N THR A 5 5.54 4.46 -18.40
CA THR A 5 4.09 4.71 -18.58
C THR A 5 3.27 3.46 -18.30
N GLN A 6 3.74 2.30 -18.78
CA GLN A 6 3.05 1.04 -18.51
C GLN A 6 3.00 0.73 -17.01
N LEU A 7 4.15 0.75 -16.34
CA LEU A 7 4.24 0.40 -14.91
C LEU A 7 3.41 1.35 -14.04
N THR A 8 3.54 2.65 -14.27
CA THR A 8 2.79 3.65 -13.47
C THR A 8 1.29 3.60 -13.75
N THR A 9 0.89 3.35 -14.99
CA THR A 9 -0.53 3.21 -15.34
C THR A 9 -1.16 1.99 -14.69
N PHE A 10 -0.47 0.85 -14.66
CA PHE A 10 -0.99 -0.35 -14.00
C PHE A 10 -1.12 -0.17 -12.49
N LEU A 11 -0.14 0.47 -11.84
CA LEU A 11 -0.23 0.77 -10.42
C LEU A 11 -1.40 1.74 -10.12
N ASP A 12 -1.55 2.79 -10.90
CA ASP A 12 -2.66 3.74 -10.73
C ASP A 12 -4.02 3.12 -11.05
N TYR A 13 -4.07 2.19 -11.99
CA TYR A 13 -5.28 1.40 -12.25
C TYR A 13 -5.66 0.54 -11.04
N ALA A 14 -4.71 -0.13 -10.41
CA ALA A 14 -4.95 -0.91 -9.20
C ALA A 14 -5.46 -0.04 -8.05
N ARG A 15 -4.84 1.13 -7.83
CA ARG A 15 -5.28 2.12 -6.83
C ARG A 15 -6.70 2.62 -7.10
N GLY A 16 -6.98 2.99 -8.35
CA GLY A 16 -8.31 3.43 -8.77
C GLY A 16 -9.37 2.34 -8.62
N THR A 17 -9.01 1.10 -8.91
CA THR A 17 -9.91 -0.06 -8.73
C THR A 17 -10.25 -0.25 -7.25
N THR A 18 -9.26 -0.14 -6.36
CA THR A 18 -9.49 -0.22 -4.92
C THR A 18 -10.50 0.83 -4.47
N ARG A 19 -10.32 2.09 -4.88
CA ARG A 19 -11.26 3.18 -4.56
C ARG A 19 -12.65 2.92 -5.13
N ALA A 20 -12.75 2.51 -6.39
CA ALA A 20 -14.04 2.23 -7.06
C ALA A 20 -14.81 1.10 -6.37
N LYS A 21 -14.11 0.07 -5.91
CA LYS A 21 -14.73 -1.04 -5.16
C LYS A 21 -15.23 -0.63 -3.77
N CYS A 22 -14.77 0.48 -3.24
CA CYS A 22 -15.25 1.03 -1.96
C CYS A 22 -16.42 1.99 -2.10
N GLU A 23 -16.78 2.39 -3.33
CA GLU A 23 -17.89 3.32 -3.55
C GLU A 23 -19.22 2.74 -3.05
N GLY A 24 -19.98 3.56 -2.31
CA GLY A 24 -21.29 3.18 -1.78
C GLY A 24 -21.25 2.20 -0.59
N ILE A 25 -20.08 1.77 -0.13
CA ILE A 25 -19.98 0.92 1.05
C ILE A 25 -20.15 1.79 2.31
N SER A 26 -21.12 1.42 3.15
CA SER A 26 -21.30 2.07 4.45
C SER A 26 -20.14 1.80 5.40
N GLY A 27 -19.90 2.69 6.36
CA GLY A 27 -18.90 2.47 7.40
C GLY A 27 -19.13 1.18 8.18
N GLU A 28 -20.37 0.82 8.44
CA GLU A 28 -20.74 -0.44 9.07
C GLU A 28 -20.31 -1.65 8.23
N ASN A 29 -20.64 -1.66 6.94
CA ASN A 29 -20.29 -2.76 6.05
C ASN A 29 -18.79 -2.86 5.78
N ALA A 30 -18.09 -1.73 5.78
CA ALA A 30 -16.63 -1.71 5.63
C ALA A 30 -15.89 -2.43 6.77
N ARG A 31 -16.50 -2.52 7.95
CA ARG A 31 -15.92 -3.17 9.14
C ARG A 31 -16.31 -4.64 9.30
N LYS A 32 -17.19 -5.18 8.44
CA LYS A 32 -17.64 -6.56 8.54
C LYS A 32 -16.63 -7.53 7.94
N ALA A 33 -16.31 -8.57 8.70
CA ALA A 33 -15.58 -9.73 8.20
C ALA A 33 -16.57 -10.73 7.58
N LEU A 34 -16.64 -10.73 6.25
CA LEU A 34 -17.64 -11.53 5.53
C LEU A 34 -17.15 -12.93 5.16
N LEU A 35 -15.85 -13.19 5.29
CA LEU A 35 -15.28 -14.50 4.94
C LEU A 35 -15.14 -15.37 6.21
N PRO A 36 -15.81 -16.53 6.25
CA PRO A 36 -15.64 -17.48 7.37
C PRO A 36 -14.17 -17.86 7.55
N GLY A 37 -13.70 -17.84 8.78
CA GLY A 37 -12.30 -18.16 9.09
C GLY A 37 -11.27 -17.05 8.82
N SER A 38 -11.72 -15.89 8.34
CA SER A 38 -10.85 -14.72 8.06
C SER A 38 -11.35 -13.46 8.77
N PRO A 39 -11.26 -13.38 10.10
CA PRO A 39 -11.89 -12.32 10.90
C PRO A 39 -11.30 -10.93 10.66
N LEU A 40 -10.11 -10.82 10.08
CA LEU A 40 -9.46 -9.55 9.75
C LEU A 40 -9.71 -9.10 8.31
N MET A 41 -10.33 -9.95 7.49
CA MET A 41 -10.59 -9.64 6.08
C MET A 41 -11.84 -8.76 5.96
N THR A 42 -11.64 -7.47 6.22
CA THR A 42 -12.65 -6.41 6.06
C THR A 42 -12.22 -5.47 4.93
N VAL A 43 -13.15 -4.71 4.36
CA VAL A 43 -12.82 -3.67 3.37
C VAL A 43 -11.86 -2.65 3.97
N SER A 44 -12.14 -2.17 5.19
CA SER A 44 -11.26 -1.26 5.91
C SER A 44 -9.86 -1.85 6.11
N GLY A 45 -9.78 -3.10 6.52
CA GLY A 45 -8.52 -3.82 6.69
C GLY A 45 -7.70 -3.90 5.41
N ILE A 46 -8.33 -4.24 4.29
CA ILE A 46 -7.67 -4.34 2.99
C ILE A 46 -7.12 -2.98 2.55
N VAL A 47 -7.92 -1.91 2.64
CA VAL A 47 -7.46 -0.56 2.26
C VAL A 47 -6.27 -0.13 3.09
N ASN A 48 -6.32 -0.32 4.40
CA ASN A 48 -5.21 0.02 5.28
C ASN A 48 -3.97 -0.84 5.02
N HIS A 49 -4.17 -2.11 4.73
CA HIS A 49 -3.07 -3.02 4.35
C HIS A 49 -2.36 -2.56 3.07
N LEU A 50 -3.11 -2.23 2.02
CA LEU A 50 -2.53 -1.72 0.76
C LEU A 50 -1.73 -0.44 0.96
N ARG A 51 -2.22 0.47 1.81
CA ARG A 51 -1.48 1.67 2.17
C ARG A 51 -0.13 1.34 2.80
N TRP A 52 -0.09 0.44 3.77
CA TRP A 52 1.15 0.08 4.46
C TRP A 52 2.08 -0.78 3.63
N VAL A 53 1.56 -1.57 2.68
CA VAL A 53 2.38 -2.28 1.69
C VAL A 53 3.13 -1.28 0.80
N GLU A 54 2.45 -0.26 0.27
CA GLU A 54 3.12 0.78 -0.51
C GLU A 54 4.13 1.58 0.33
N TYR A 55 3.79 1.91 1.58
CA TYR A 55 4.71 2.55 2.52
C TYR A 55 6.00 1.74 2.68
N TYR A 56 5.87 0.44 2.91
CA TYR A 56 7.03 -0.43 3.07
C TYR A 56 7.93 -0.42 1.83
N TRP A 57 7.37 -0.57 0.65
CA TRP A 57 8.18 -0.65 -0.57
C TRP A 57 8.80 0.68 -0.97
N PHE A 58 8.06 1.78 -0.88
CA PHE A 58 8.58 3.08 -1.30
C PHE A 58 9.39 3.78 -0.21
N GLN A 59 8.95 3.75 1.02
CA GLN A 59 9.57 4.51 2.10
C GLN A 59 10.66 3.73 2.81
N VAL A 60 10.39 2.51 3.22
CA VAL A 60 11.36 1.68 3.96
C VAL A 60 12.39 1.07 3.02
N ILE A 61 11.95 0.40 1.95
CA ILE A 61 12.89 -0.27 1.03
C ILE A 61 13.53 0.73 0.08
N PHE A 62 12.78 1.50 -0.68
CA PHE A 62 13.37 2.38 -1.71
C PHE A 62 14.16 3.53 -1.09
N LEU A 63 13.57 4.27 -0.15
CA LEU A 63 14.22 5.43 0.48
C LEU A 63 15.15 5.04 1.65
N GLY A 64 15.04 3.85 2.21
CA GLY A 64 15.83 3.40 3.36
C GLY A 64 15.46 4.07 4.68
N GLU A 65 14.21 4.51 4.81
CA GLU A 65 13.70 5.15 6.02
C GLU A 65 13.30 4.12 7.08
N GLU A 66 13.15 4.57 8.32
CA GLU A 66 12.69 3.74 9.42
C GLU A 66 11.27 3.21 9.16
N ASP A 67 11.04 1.95 9.48
CA ASP A 67 9.72 1.34 9.39
C ASP A 67 8.86 1.76 10.58
N LEU A 68 7.90 2.65 10.33
CA LEU A 68 6.93 3.14 11.31
C LEU A 68 5.54 2.50 11.14
N ALA A 69 5.44 1.43 10.34
CA ALA A 69 4.19 0.70 10.16
C ALA A 69 3.70 0.10 11.49
N PRO A 70 2.37 -0.06 11.66
CA PRO A 70 1.81 -0.55 12.92
C PRO A 70 2.08 -2.03 13.20
N MET A 71 2.49 -2.81 12.17
CA MET A 71 2.78 -4.23 12.33
C MET A 71 3.97 -4.44 13.25
N THR A 72 3.89 -5.48 14.08
CA THR A 72 4.97 -5.93 14.96
C THR A 72 5.15 -7.44 14.83
N ASP A 73 6.24 -7.97 15.37
CA ASP A 73 6.46 -9.43 15.38
C ASP A 73 5.37 -10.15 16.21
N GLU A 74 4.86 -9.50 17.25
CA GLU A 74 3.79 -10.03 18.10
C GLU A 74 2.40 -9.90 17.46
N ASP A 75 2.19 -8.89 16.63
CA ASP A 75 0.93 -8.65 15.91
C ASP A 75 1.22 -8.27 14.45
N PRO A 76 1.51 -9.24 13.59
CA PRO A 76 1.91 -9.00 12.19
C PRO A 76 0.76 -8.47 11.32
N ASP A 77 -0.48 -8.60 11.76
CA ASP A 77 -1.67 -8.13 11.03
C ASP A 77 -2.34 -6.91 11.69
N ARG A 78 -1.58 -6.20 12.53
CA ARG A 78 -2.14 -5.09 13.31
C ARG A 78 -2.76 -4.01 12.44
N GLU A 79 -2.21 -3.71 11.26
CA GLU A 79 -2.77 -2.70 10.36
C GLU A 79 -4.18 -3.06 9.86
N MET A 80 -4.47 -4.34 9.73
CA MET A 80 -5.81 -4.82 9.38
C MET A 80 -6.75 -4.76 10.57
N ARG A 81 -6.25 -5.12 11.75
CA ARG A 81 -7.03 -5.14 12.99
C ARG A 81 -7.50 -3.76 13.41
N ILE A 82 -6.61 -2.77 13.41
CA ILE A 82 -6.93 -1.40 13.83
C ILE A 82 -7.76 -0.63 12.80
N ALA A 83 -7.80 -1.07 11.55
CA ALA A 83 -8.47 -0.36 10.47
C ALA A 83 -9.97 -0.14 10.74
N VAL A 84 -10.62 -1.07 11.44
CA VAL A 84 -12.05 -0.98 11.78
C VAL A 84 -12.37 0.15 12.77
N ASP A 85 -11.36 0.72 13.42
CA ASP A 85 -11.50 1.83 14.36
C ASP A 85 -11.52 3.20 13.65
N PHE A 86 -11.27 3.23 12.34
CA PHE A 86 -11.23 4.45 11.54
C PHE A 86 -12.34 4.47 10.50
N PRO A 87 -12.90 5.67 10.16
CA PRO A 87 -13.83 5.78 9.04
C PRO A 87 -13.17 5.34 7.73
N LEU A 88 -13.91 4.62 6.88
CA LEU A 88 -13.41 4.18 5.56
C LEU A 88 -12.95 5.38 4.71
N THR A 89 -13.65 6.50 4.77
CA THR A 89 -13.29 7.74 4.07
C THR A 89 -11.91 8.23 4.48
N GLN A 90 -11.57 8.18 5.77
CA GLN A 90 -10.23 8.56 6.26
C GLN A 90 -9.15 7.62 5.69
N LEU A 91 -9.38 6.31 5.73
CA LEU A 91 -8.43 5.33 5.20
C LEU A 91 -8.18 5.52 3.71
N LEU A 92 -9.24 5.78 2.94
CA LEU A 92 -9.14 6.06 1.50
C LEU A 92 -8.40 7.37 1.23
N ASP A 93 -8.64 8.43 2.01
CA ASP A 93 -7.97 9.71 1.85
C ASP A 93 -6.47 9.62 2.19
N GLU A 94 -6.12 8.93 3.27
CA GLU A 94 -4.72 8.66 3.62
C GLU A 94 -4.00 7.85 2.54
N TYR A 95 -4.66 6.84 1.99
CA TYR A 95 -4.13 6.06 0.87
C TYR A 95 -3.93 6.91 -0.39
N ALA A 96 -4.89 7.78 -0.71
CA ALA A 96 -4.81 8.67 -1.88
C ALA A 96 -3.67 9.71 -1.73
N GLU A 97 -3.52 10.32 -0.57
CA GLU A 97 -2.44 11.27 -0.30
C GLU A 97 -1.06 10.61 -0.40
N GLN A 98 -0.91 9.44 0.15
CA GLN A 98 0.32 8.65 0.07
C GLN A 98 0.62 8.27 -1.38
N SER A 99 -0.39 7.83 -2.13
CA SER A 99 -0.25 7.49 -3.55
C SER A 99 0.23 8.69 -4.38
N ALA A 100 -0.27 9.88 -4.09
CA ALA A 100 0.18 11.11 -4.76
C ALA A 100 1.67 11.38 -4.49
N ARG A 101 2.13 11.23 -3.24
CA ARG A 101 3.56 11.38 -2.89
C ARG A 101 4.43 10.37 -3.63
N TYR A 102 3.98 9.13 -3.74
CA TYR A 102 4.77 8.09 -4.42
C TYR A 102 4.75 8.23 -5.94
N ARG A 103 3.70 8.83 -6.54
CA ARG A 103 3.75 9.24 -7.97
C ARG A 103 4.87 10.24 -8.21
N GLU A 104 5.01 11.24 -7.35
CA GLU A 104 6.10 12.23 -7.44
C GLU A 104 7.46 11.57 -7.25
N LEU A 105 7.58 10.67 -6.26
CA LEU A 105 8.81 9.90 -6.02
C LEU A 105 9.22 9.11 -7.27
N VAL A 106 8.29 8.40 -7.87
CA VAL A 106 8.54 7.59 -9.07
C VAL A 106 8.92 8.47 -10.26
N ALA A 107 8.23 9.60 -10.43
CA ALA A 107 8.53 10.55 -11.52
C ALA A 107 9.93 11.16 -11.39
N ALA A 108 10.42 11.36 -10.18
CA ALA A 108 11.71 11.99 -9.90
C ALA A 108 12.91 11.02 -9.93
N ASN A 109 12.71 9.73 -10.13
CA ASN A 109 13.78 8.72 -10.06
C ASN A 109 13.79 7.81 -11.30
N ASP A 110 14.96 7.37 -11.70
CA ASP A 110 15.13 6.41 -12.78
C ASP A 110 14.63 5.02 -12.36
N LEU A 111 14.10 4.25 -13.31
CA LEU A 111 13.60 2.90 -13.05
C LEU A 111 14.71 1.94 -12.58
N ASP A 112 15.94 2.18 -13.01
CA ASP A 112 17.12 1.38 -12.64
C ASP A 112 17.74 1.80 -11.30
N LYS A 113 17.20 2.86 -10.67
CA LYS A 113 17.74 3.33 -9.39
C LYS A 113 17.53 2.28 -8.30
N ARG A 114 18.64 1.91 -7.66
CA ARG A 114 18.65 0.93 -6.57
C ARG A 114 18.07 1.51 -5.28
N SER A 115 17.37 0.68 -4.55
CA SER A 115 16.87 0.98 -3.21
C SER A 115 18.03 1.22 -2.23
N ARG A 116 17.81 2.08 -1.24
CA ARG A 116 18.73 2.27 -0.11
C ARG A 116 18.58 1.17 0.93
N GLY A 117 17.34 0.73 1.16
CA GLY A 117 17.05 -0.42 2.00
C GLY A 117 17.24 -1.74 1.25
N THR A 118 17.17 -2.84 1.98
CA THR A 118 17.34 -4.20 1.43
C THR A 118 16.11 -5.04 1.70
N ILE A 119 15.84 -5.95 0.76
CA ILE A 119 14.89 -7.05 0.97
C ILE A 119 15.59 -8.21 1.67
N ARG A 120 14.85 -9.31 1.86
CA ARG A 120 15.44 -10.56 2.37
C ARG A 120 16.71 -10.89 1.59
N ASN A 121 17.67 -11.45 2.26
CA ASN A 121 19.01 -11.77 1.74
C ASN A 121 19.93 -10.56 1.48
N GLY A 122 19.58 -9.39 1.99
CA GLY A 122 20.42 -8.19 1.87
C GLY A 122 20.51 -7.60 0.46
N LEU A 123 19.59 -7.95 -0.43
CA LEU A 123 19.59 -7.45 -1.80
C LEU A 123 18.94 -6.08 -1.90
N HIS A 124 19.57 -5.19 -2.67
CA HIS A 124 18.97 -3.95 -3.12
C HIS A 124 18.22 -4.20 -4.42
N VAL A 125 16.95 -3.82 -4.46
CA VAL A 125 16.11 -3.90 -5.67
C VAL A 125 16.08 -2.53 -6.38
N ASP A 126 15.75 -2.51 -7.66
CA ASP A 126 15.55 -1.25 -8.37
C ASP A 126 14.07 -0.81 -8.32
N LEU A 127 13.81 0.43 -8.74
CA LEU A 127 12.48 1.00 -8.73
C LEU A 127 11.52 0.22 -9.64
N ARG A 128 12.01 -0.27 -10.78
CA ARG A 128 11.23 -1.13 -11.69
C ARG A 128 10.70 -2.37 -10.97
N TRP A 129 11.56 -3.03 -10.22
CA TRP A 129 11.18 -4.23 -9.45
C TRP A 129 10.06 -3.91 -8.44
N ILE A 130 10.17 -2.78 -7.74
CA ILE A 130 9.15 -2.34 -6.77
C ILE A 130 7.80 -2.07 -7.46
N LEU A 131 7.82 -1.43 -8.64
CA LEU A 131 6.59 -1.13 -9.39
C LEU A 131 5.91 -2.39 -9.96
N LEU A 132 6.69 -3.45 -10.23
CA LEU A 132 6.17 -4.73 -10.68
C LEU A 132 5.65 -5.60 -9.53
N HIS A 133 6.16 -5.40 -8.33
CA HIS A 133 5.84 -6.20 -7.15
C HIS A 133 4.53 -5.79 -6.51
#